data_1afa69056e4f09fa3cd5fcbb9bf92e0c
#
_entry.id   1afa69056e4f09fa3cd5fcbb9bf92e0c
#
_cell.length_a   1.000
_cell.length_b   1.000
_cell.length_c   1.000
_cell.angle_alpha   90.00
_cell.angle_beta   90.00
_cell.angle_gamma   90.00
#
_symmetry.space_group_name_H-M   'P 1'
#
loop_
_entity.id
_entity.type
_entity.pdbx_description
1 polymer ?
#
loop_
_entity_poly.entity_id
_entity_poly.type
_entity_poly.pdbx_seq_one_letter_code
_entity_poly.pdbx_strand_id
1 'polypeptide(L)'
;MRGEPIAYILGCQEFWSRTFIVDQNTLIPRPETECMVEIALEQMPNKPATVLDLGTGCGAIGITIANERCNWMVIANDLSAPALKVAQKNALDTPNIRFFQGDWGEAVKPSSINLIICNPPYIEYGDNHLIDLTYEPIDALVSSEHGLYDLRQVIKESRRLLVKDGVLALEHGYHQRNKVCQILVDYGYKNIQTFDDLGGKPRIILARFQ
;
A
#
# COMPACT_ATOMS: atom_id res chain seq x y z
N MET A 1 -8.08 -30.95 3.36
CA MET A 1 -7.49 -29.69 3.84
C MET A 1 -8.46 -28.59 3.42
N ARG A 2 -8.76 -27.63 4.28
CA ARG A 2 -9.80 -26.63 4.01
C ARG A 2 -9.34 -25.44 3.15
N GLY A 3 -8.08 -25.43 2.66
CA GLY A 3 -7.54 -24.34 1.84
C GLY A 3 -7.18 -23.05 2.63
N GLU A 4 -7.20 -23.13 3.97
CA GLU A 4 -6.83 -22.00 4.82
C GLU A 4 -5.33 -21.67 4.65
N PRO A 5 -4.96 -20.38 4.45
CA PRO A 5 -3.57 -19.98 4.28
C PRO A 5 -2.72 -20.35 5.50
N ILE A 6 -1.52 -20.84 5.24
CA ILE A 6 -0.56 -21.22 6.31
C ILE A 6 -0.27 -20.04 7.21
N ALA A 7 -0.18 -18.83 6.67
CA ALA A 7 0.06 -17.61 7.43
C ALA A 7 -1.03 -17.36 8.50
N TYR A 8 -2.29 -17.66 8.20
CA TYR A 8 -3.37 -17.51 9.18
C TYR A 8 -3.35 -18.61 10.23
N ILE A 9 -3.00 -19.84 9.85
CA ILE A 9 -2.84 -20.97 10.80
C ILE A 9 -1.70 -20.67 11.77
N LEU A 10 -0.58 -20.11 11.29
CA LEU A 10 0.56 -19.70 12.11
C LEU A 10 0.34 -18.37 12.84
N GLY A 11 -0.62 -17.56 12.39
CA GLY A 11 -0.87 -16.22 12.89
C GLY A 11 0.20 -15.20 12.51
N CYS A 12 1.09 -15.52 11.56
CA CYS A 12 2.16 -14.62 11.14
C CYS A 12 2.62 -14.88 9.70
N GLN A 13 3.25 -13.85 9.12
CA GLN A 13 3.88 -13.85 7.79
C GLN A 13 5.18 -13.06 7.84
N GLU A 14 6.20 -13.55 7.16
CA GLU A 14 7.44 -12.81 6.94
C GLU A 14 7.26 -11.77 5.83
N PHE A 15 7.79 -10.57 6.04
CA PHE A 15 7.89 -9.50 5.06
C PHE A 15 9.11 -8.65 5.40
N TRP A 16 10.00 -8.41 4.44
CA TRP A 16 11.23 -7.63 4.63
C TRP A 16 12.10 -8.14 5.80
N SER A 17 12.29 -9.47 5.87
CA SER A 17 13.01 -10.18 6.96
C SER A 17 12.47 -9.89 8.37
N ARG A 18 11.19 -9.48 8.49
CA ARG A 18 10.48 -9.25 9.75
C ARG A 18 9.24 -10.12 9.82
N THR A 19 8.89 -10.58 11.00
CA THR A 19 7.67 -11.34 11.24
C THR A 19 6.53 -10.39 11.58
N PHE A 20 5.46 -10.41 10.78
CA PHE A 20 4.23 -9.65 11.01
C PHE A 20 3.11 -10.58 11.47
N ILE A 21 2.41 -10.19 12.51
CA ILE A 21 1.16 -10.82 12.91
C ILE A 21 0.15 -10.57 11.80
N VAL A 22 -0.57 -11.62 11.40
CA VAL A 22 -1.67 -11.56 10.43
C VAL A 22 -2.83 -12.40 10.93
N ASP A 23 -4.04 -12.00 10.58
CA ASP A 23 -5.26 -12.76 10.81
C ASP A 23 -6.28 -12.49 9.70
N GLN A 24 -7.46 -13.08 9.78
CA GLN A 24 -8.54 -12.95 8.80
C GLN A 24 -9.01 -11.50 8.54
N ASN A 25 -8.52 -10.51 9.30
CA ASN A 25 -8.88 -9.10 9.12
C ASN A 25 -7.86 -8.35 8.25
N THR A 26 -6.76 -8.97 7.84
CA THR A 26 -5.69 -8.32 7.10
C THR A 26 -5.30 -9.11 5.86
N LEU A 27 -4.97 -8.42 4.77
CA LEU A 27 -4.28 -9.04 3.65
C LEU A 27 -2.95 -9.65 4.15
N ILE A 28 -2.64 -10.86 3.69
CA ILE A 28 -1.33 -11.47 3.93
C ILE A 28 -0.29 -10.71 3.08
N PRO A 29 0.76 -10.12 3.67
CA PRO A 29 1.82 -9.43 2.90
C PRO A 29 2.40 -10.30 1.80
N ARG A 30 2.57 -9.73 0.61
CA ARG A 30 3.08 -10.44 -0.57
C ARG A 30 4.54 -10.09 -0.82
N PRO A 31 5.38 -11.05 -1.26
CA PRO A 31 6.77 -10.77 -1.61
C PRO A 31 6.92 -9.69 -2.69
N GLU A 32 6.00 -9.63 -3.65
CA GLU A 32 5.99 -8.62 -4.72
C GLU A 32 5.88 -7.19 -4.19
N THR A 33 5.20 -7.01 -3.04
CA THR A 33 5.04 -5.71 -2.38
C THR A 33 6.36 -5.22 -1.76
N GLU A 34 7.33 -6.10 -1.46
CA GLU A 34 8.67 -5.70 -1.01
C GLU A 34 9.39 -4.85 -2.04
N CYS A 35 9.20 -5.14 -3.34
CA CYS A 35 9.76 -4.34 -4.41
C CYS A 35 9.28 -2.88 -4.35
N MET A 36 8.03 -2.64 -3.94
CA MET A 36 7.52 -1.27 -3.80
C MET A 36 8.22 -0.53 -2.67
N VAL A 37 8.49 -1.21 -1.55
CA VAL A 37 9.26 -0.64 -0.43
C VAL A 37 10.68 -0.29 -0.88
N GLU A 38 11.38 -1.23 -1.54
CA GLU A 38 12.74 -1.02 -2.06
C GLU A 38 12.81 0.20 -2.98
N ILE A 39 11.96 0.24 -4.00
CA ILE A 39 11.90 1.33 -4.97
C ILE A 39 11.59 2.67 -4.25
N ALA A 40 10.65 2.70 -3.31
CA ALA A 40 10.32 3.91 -2.57
C ALA A 40 11.51 4.42 -1.75
N LEU A 41 12.25 3.53 -1.10
CA LEU A 41 13.44 3.87 -0.32
C LEU A 41 14.60 4.38 -1.18
N GLU A 42 14.77 3.84 -2.39
CA GLU A 42 15.79 4.26 -3.34
C GLU A 42 15.48 5.62 -3.98
N GLN A 43 14.21 5.86 -4.34
CA GLN A 43 13.78 7.05 -5.06
C GLN A 43 13.59 8.27 -4.16
N MET A 44 13.52 8.08 -2.85
CA MET A 44 13.38 9.15 -1.89
C MET A 44 14.72 9.51 -1.24
N PRO A 45 15.08 10.79 -1.16
CA PRO A 45 16.31 11.20 -0.48
C PRO A 45 16.25 10.88 1.01
N ASN A 46 17.37 10.47 1.58
CA ASN A 46 17.49 10.20 3.03
C ASN A 46 17.57 11.50 3.85
N LYS A 47 16.49 12.25 3.86
CA LYS A 47 16.26 13.44 4.68
C LYS A 47 14.90 13.32 5.38
N PRO A 48 14.64 14.07 6.47
CA PRO A 48 13.34 14.01 7.15
C PRO A 48 12.18 14.15 6.18
N ALA A 49 11.21 13.26 6.28
CA ALA A 49 10.04 13.21 5.42
C ALA A 49 8.81 12.74 6.20
N THR A 50 7.63 13.13 5.73
CA THR A 50 6.36 12.56 6.17
C THR A 50 5.85 11.61 5.10
N VAL A 51 5.60 10.37 5.49
CA VAL A 51 5.10 9.29 4.63
C VAL A 51 3.69 8.94 5.04
N LEU A 52 2.84 8.65 4.08
CA LEU A 52 1.49 8.15 4.30
C LEU A 52 1.34 6.78 3.64
N ASP A 53 1.04 5.76 4.46
CA ASP A 53 0.71 4.41 4.03
C ASP A 53 -0.82 4.27 4.03
N LEU A 54 -1.42 4.21 2.84
CA LEU A 54 -2.86 4.14 2.64
C LEU A 54 -3.33 2.69 2.49
N GLY A 55 -4.30 2.28 3.33
CA GLY A 55 -4.76 0.89 3.37
C GLY A 55 -3.70 -0.03 3.97
N THR A 56 -3.19 0.32 5.16
CA THR A 56 -1.99 -0.29 5.74
C THR A 56 -2.14 -1.78 6.08
N GLY A 57 -3.35 -2.29 6.22
CA GLY A 57 -3.62 -3.69 6.56
C GLY A 57 -2.96 -4.10 7.89
N CYS A 58 -2.06 -5.07 7.86
CA CYS A 58 -1.28 -5.49 9.03
C CYS A 58 -0.11 -4.54 9.37
N GLY A 59 0.10 -3.47 8.59
CA GLY A 59 1.17 -2.50 8.80
C GLY A 59 2.47 -2.82 8.08
N ALA A 60 2.52 -3.85 7.25
CA ALA A 60 3.77 -4.37 6.67
C ALA A 60 4.59 -3.29 5.95
N ILE A 61 3.96 -2.48 5.09
CA ILE A 61 4.63 -1.42 4.32
C ILE A 61 5.08 -0.29 5.24
N GLY A 62 4.14 0.33 5.97
CA GLY A 62 4.41 1.51 6.80
C GLY A 62 5.43 1.25 7.90
N ILE A 63 5.32 0.11 8.60
CA ILE A 63 6.24 -0.29 9.66
C ILE A 63 7.65 -0.55 9.09
N THR A 64 7.74 -1.22 7.95
CA THR A 64 9.03 -1.46 7.28
C THR A 64 9.70 -0.14 6.93
N ILE A 65 9.00 0.79 6.27
CA ILE A 65 9.54 2.12 5.94
C ILE A 65 9.98 2.88 7.19
N ALA A 66 9.17 2.86 8.26
CA ALA A 66 9.49 3.53 9.51
C ALA A 66 10.78 3.00 10.15
N ASN A 67 11.03 1.69 10.06
CA ASN A 67 12.25 1.07 10.58
C ASN A 67 13.46 1.33 9.70
N GLU A 68 13.31 1.35 8.37
CA GLU A 68 14.41 1.64 7.43
C GLU A 68 14.82 3.13 7.44
N ARG A 69 13.92 4.01 7.87
CA ARG A 69 14.11 5.47 7.88
C ARG A 69 13.66 6.06 9.21
N CYS A 70 14.47 5.92 10.24
CA CYS A 70 14.14 6.39 11.60
C CYS A 70 13.92 7.91 11.70
N ASN A 71 14.41 8.68 10.72
CA ASN A 71 14.20 10.12 10.62
C ASN A 71 12.93 10.51 9.83
N TRP A 72 12.16 9.54 9.35
CA TRP A 72 10.87 9.78 8.71
C TRP A 72 9.74 9.61 9.73
N MET A 73 8.68 10.41 9.59
CA MET A 73 7.42 10.20 10.28
C MET A 73 6.47 9.45 9.34
N VAL A 74 6.05 8.26 9.74
CA VAL A 74 5.07 7.48 8.99
C VAL A 74 3.69 7.66 9.62
N ILE A 75 2.70 7.95 8.79
CA ILE A 75 1.29 7.94 9.12
C ILE A 75 0.69 6.79 8.34
N ALA A 76 -0.06 5.92 9.00
CA ALA A 76 -0.68 4.76 8.38
C ALA A 76 -2.18 4.75 8.67
N ASN A 77 -2.99 4.53 7.66
CA ASN A 77 -4.43 4.43 7.86
C ASN A 77 -5.02 3.17 7.24
N ASP A 78 -6.19 2.83 7.74
CA ASP A 78 -7.03 1.80 7.16
C ASP A 78 -8.50 2.14 7.45
N LEU A 79 -9.40 1.70 6.61
CA LEU A 79 -10.84 1.79 6.84
C LEU A 79 -11.26 0.77 7.92
N SER A 80 -10.59 -0.38 7.97
CA SER A 80 -10.83 -1.49 8.89
C SER A 80 -10.20 -1.25 10.26
N ALA A 81 -11.02 -0.96 11.28
CA ALA A 81 -10.55 -0.90 12.66
C ALA A 81 -9.94 -2.23 13.17
N PRO A 82 -10.42 -3.43 12.79
CA PRO A 82 -9.75 -4.68 13.09
C PRO A 82 -8.34 -4.78 12.49
N ALA A 83 -8.15 -4.38 11.24
CA ALA A 83 -6.82 -4.36 10.60
C ALA A 83 -5.84 -3.43 11.35
N LEU A 84 -6.29 -2.23 11.72
CA LEU A 84 -5.48 -1.30 12.51
C LEU A 84 -5.06 -1.85 13.88
N LYS A 85 -5.88 -2.67 14.53
CA LYS A 85 -5.49 -3.35 15.76
C LYS A 85 -4.35 -4.33 15.55
N VAL A 86 -4.33 -5.02 14.40
CA VAL A 86 -3.21 -5.90 14.02
C VAL A 86 -1.97 -5.07 13.73
N ALA A 87 -2.09 -4.01 12.92
CA ALA A 87 -0.97 -3.11 12.61
C ALA A 87 -0.35 -2.49 13.86
N GLN A 88 -1.17 -2.05 14.82
CA GLN A 88 -0.69 -1.49 16.10
C GLN A 88 0.10 -2.50 16.93
N LYS A 89 -0.29 -3.79 16.93
CA LYS A 89 0.48 -4.86 17.60
C LYS A 89 1.83 -5.07 16.92
N ASN A 90 1.88 -4.99 15.58
CA ASN A 90 3.11 -5.14 14.81
C ASN A 90 4.07 -3.95 14.98
N ALA A 91 3.58 -2.79 15.42
CA ALA A 91 4.33 -1.54 15.52
C ALA A 91 4.85 -1.22 16.94
N LEU A 92 4.75 -2.14 17.89
CA LEU A 92 5.08 -1.87 19.31
C LEU A 92 6.48 -1.25 19.51
N ASP A 93 7.44 -1.67 18.69
CA ASP A 93 8.84 -1.19 18.77
C ASP A 93 9.17 -0.15 17.66
N THR A 94 8.15 0.48 17.05
CA THR A 94 8.33 1.43 15.95
C THR A 94 7.83 2.82 16.37
N PRO A 95 8.65 3.67 16.98
CA PRO A 95 8.19 4.91 17.63
C PRO A 95 7.79 6.03 16.65
N ASN A 96 8.22 5.95 15.39
CA ASN A 96 8.01 6.97 14.36
C ASN A 96 6.85 6.65 13.41
N ILE A 97 5.92 5.76 13.82
CA ILE A 97 4.66 5.51 13.09
C ILE A 97 3.45 5.91 13.93
N ARG A 98 2.40 6.40 13.28
CA ARG A 98 1.10 6.73 13.88
C ARG A 98 -0.02 6.16 13.03
N PHE A 99 -1.09 5.69 13.68
CA PHE A 99 -2.24 5.08 13.01
C PHE A 99 -3.48 5.91 13.22
N PHE A 100 -4.34 5.97 12.18
CA PHE A 100 -5.71 6.49 12.31
C PHE A 100 -6.66 5.66 11.45
N GLN A 101 -7.92 5.60 11.86
CA GLN A 101 -8.98 5.01 11.06
C GLN A 101 -9.60 6.08 10.16
N GLY A 102 -9.75 5.78 8.87
CA GLY A 102 -10.37 6.71 7.93
C GLY A 102 -10.45 6.14 6.53
N ASP A 103 -11.30 6.75 5.72
CA ASP A 103 -11.39 6.45 4.29
C ASP A 103 -10.26 7.20 3.59
N TRP A 104 -9.32 6.42 3.05
CA TRP A 104 -8.09 6.92 2.44
C TRP A 104 -7.45 8.06 3.26
N GLY A 105 -7.12 9.15 2.63
CA GLY A 105 -6.44 10.28 3.28
C GLY A 105 -7.34 11.44 3.73
N GLU A 106 -8.66 11.29 3.82
CA GLU A 106 -9.60 12.39 4.07
C GLU A 106 -9.25 13.26 5.29
N ALA A 107 -8.80 12.62 6.38
CA ALA A 107 -8.44 13.32 7.62
C ALA A 107 -7.05 13.99 7.57
N VAL A 108 -6.27 13.77 6.52
CA VAL A 108 -4.91 14.28 6.41
C VAL A 108 -4.90 15.69 5.80
N LYS A 109 -4.06 16.56 6.37
CA LYS A 109 -3.90 17.93 5.90
C LYS A 109 -3.40 17.96 4.44
N PRO A 110 -3.98 18.82 3.58
CA PRO A 110 -3.47 19.01 2.23
C PRO A 110 -2.00 19.45 2.19
N SER A 111 -1.29 19.08 1.14
CA SER A 111 0.09 19.49 0.85
C SER A 111 1.03 19.30 2.04
N SER A 112 0.98 18.13 2.68
CA SER A 112 1.76 17.83 3.89
C SER A 112 2.56 16.52 3.81
N ILE A 113 2.40 15.74 2.74
CA ILE A 113 2.98 14.41 2.58
C ILE A 113 4.05 14.42 1.50
N ASN A 114 5.23 13.87 1.81
CA ASN A 114 6.35 13.77 0.86
C ASN A 114 6.27 12.50 0.01
N LEU A 115 5.80 11.39 0.60
CA LEU A 115 5.61 10.10 -0.06
C LEU A 115 4.27 9.52 0.37
N ILE A 116 3.45 9.15 -0.59
CA ILE A 116 2.30 8.28 -0.38
C ILE A 116 2.63 6.93 -0.97
N ILE A 117 2.39 5.87 -0.20
CA ILE A 117 2.58 4.50 -0.64
C ILE A 117 1.28 3.72 -0.40
N CYS A 118 0.87 2.91 -1.36
CA CYS A 118 -0.39 2.20 -1.27
C CYS A 118 -0.38 0.91 -2.11
N ASN A 119 -0.84 -0.16 -1.50
CA ASN A 119 -1.26 -1.37 -2.19
C ASN A 119 -2.80 -1.47 -2.05
N PRO A 120 -3.58 -0.80 -2.91
CA PRO A 120 -5.03 -0.77 -2.80
C PRO A 120 -5.64 -2.06 -3.36
N PRO A 121 -6.92 -2.36 -3.07
CA PRO A 121 -7.65 -3.40 -3.78
C PRO A 121 -7.64 -3.11 -5.29
N TYR A 122 -7.34 -4.12 -6.11
CA TYR A 122 -7.26 -3.97 -7.57
C TYR A 122 -7.78 -5.17 -8.35
N ILE A 123 -8.33 -6.19 -7.68
CA ILE A 123 -8.88 -7.37 -8.34
C ILE A 123 -10.32 -7.07 -8.77
N GLU A 124 -10.66 -7.42 -10.01
CA GLU A 124 -12.03 -7.30 -10.50
C GLU A 124 -12.95 -8.32 -9.82
N TYR A 125 -14.18 -7.92 -9.53
CA TYR A 125 -15.18 -8.84 -8.99
C TYR A 125 -15.42 -10.01 -9.95
N GLY A 126 -15.37 -11.24 -9.45
CA GLY A 126 -15.54 -12.46 -10.25
C GLY A 126 -14.27 -12.96 -10.94
N ASP A 127 -13.12 -12.35 -10.69
CA ASP A 127 -11.82 -12.86 -11.17
C ASP A 127 -11.53 -14.24 -10.55
N ASN A 128 -11.02 -15.16 -11.37
CA ASN A 128 -10.70 -16.53 -10.95
C ASN A 128 -9.67 -16.61 -9.83
N HIS A 129 -8.77 -15.62 -9.70
CA HIS A 129 -7.80 -15.57 -8.60
C HIS A 129 -8.46 -15.47 -7.22
N LEU A 130 -9.70 -14.98 -7.12
CA LEU A 130 -10.43 -14.90 -5.86
C LEU A 130 -10.80 -16.27 -5.28
N ILE A 131 -10.80 -17.33 -6.08
CA ILE A 131 -11.12 -18.70 -5.64
C ILE A 131 -10.11 -19.15 -4.57
N ASP A 132 -8.84 -18.80 -4.73
CA ASP A 132 -7.77 -19.18 -3.82
C ASP A 132 -7.60 -18.19 -2.64
N LEU A 133 -8.32 -17.07 -2.65
CA LEU A 133 -8.21 -15.99 -1.68
C LEU A 133 -9.42 -15.86 -0.73
N THR A 134 -10.24 -16.90 -0.65
CA THR A 134 -11.53 -16.90 0.07
C THR A 134 -11.44 -16.68 1.57
N TYR A 135 -10.26 -16.80 2.17
CA TYR A 135 -10.02 -16.55 3.59
C TYR A 135 -9.59 -15.11 3.89
N GLU A 136 -9.13 -14.39 2.88
CA GLU A 136 -8.69 -13.02 3.04
C GLU A 136 -9.86 -12.03 2.92
N PRO A 137 -9.79 -10.87 3.58
CA PRO A 137 -10.91 -9.92 3.55
C PRO A 137 -11.14 -9.42 2.11
N ILE A 138 -12.36 -9.61 1.63
CA ILE A 138 -12.74 -9.28 0.25
C ILE A 138 -12.52 -7.80 -0.07
N ASP A 139 -12.75 -6.92 0.92
CA ASP A 139 -12.56 -5.47 0.78
C ASP A 139 -11.08 -5.06 0.62
N ALA A 140 -10.15 -5.94 0.99
CA ALA A 140 -8.71 -5.72 0.75
C ALA A 140 -8.25 -6.24 -0.63
N LEU A 141 -9.12 -6.92 -1.37
CA LEU A 141 -8.79 -7.58 -2.63
C LEU A 141 -9.53 -6.94 -3.81
N VAL A 142 -10.84 -6.74 -3.67
CA VAL A 142 -11.74 -6.45 -4.79
C VAL A 142 -12.04 -4.97 -4.89
N SER A 143 -11.92 -4.48 -6.12
CA SER A 143 -12.29 -3.11 -6.49
C SER A 143 -13.24 -3.11 -7.68
N SER A 144 -14.18 -2.20 -7.70
CA SER A 144 -15.10 -1.98 -8.82
C SER A 144 -14.39 -1.36 -10.04
N GLU A 145 -15.14 -1.07 -11.11
CA GLU A 145 -14.60 -0.52 -12.37
C GLU A 145 -13.44 -1.37 -12.94
N HIS A 146 -13.62 -2.70 -13.00
CA HIS A 146 -12.57 -3.65 -13.43
C HIS A 146 -11.29 -3.56 -12.60
N GLY A 147 -11.43 -3.38 -11.28
CA GLY A 147 -10.32 -3.27 -10.35
C GLY A 147 -9.64 -1.89 -10.33
N LEU A 148 -10.25 -0.85 -10.90
CA LEU A 148 -9.62 0.46 -11.04
C LEU A 148 -10.19 1.54 -10.11
N TYR A 149 -11.32 1.28 -9.46
CA TYR A 149 -11.99 2.28 -8.63
C TYR A 149 -11.10 2.79 -7.50
N ASP A 150 -10.57 1.90 -6.68
CA ASP A 150 -9.73 2.27 -5.53
C ASP A 150 -8.41 2.90 -5.95
N LEU A 151 -7.77 2.38 -7.02
CA LEU A 151 -6.60 3.00 -7.64
C LEU A 151 -6.88 4.46 -8.04
N ARG A 152 -8.05 4.73 -8.64
CA ARG A 152 -8.47 6.07 -9.03
C ARG A 152 -8.72 6.96 -7.80
N GLN A 153 -9.37 6.45 -6.75
CA GLN A 153 -9.60 7.21 -5.51
C GLN A 153 -8.28 7.58 -4.85
N VAL A 154 -7.35 6.64 -4.71
CA VAL A 154 -6.02 6.88 -4.15
C VAL A 154 -5.26 7.93 -4.97
N ILE A 155 -5.23 7.83 -6.31
CA ILE A 155 -4.57 8.79 -7.19
C ILE A 155 -5.17 10.20 -7.02
N LYS A 156 -6.49 10.30 -6.99
CA LYS A 156 -7.22 11.56 -6.81
C LYS A 156 -6.91 12.19 -5.47
N GLU A 157 -6.99 11.42 -4.39
CA GLU A 157 -6.77 11.90 -3.03
C GLU A 157 -5.31 12.28 -2.79
N SER A 158 -4.38 11.48 -3.28
CA SER A 158 -2.94 11.73 -3.19
C SER A 158 -2.55 13.08 -3.78
N ARG A 159 -3.22 13.53 -4.86
CA ARG A 159 -2.99 14.84 -5.45
C ARG A 159 -3.23 15.99 -4.46
N ARG A 160 -4.22 15.86 -3.58
CA ARG A 160 -4.52 16.85 -2.55
C ARG A 160 -3.48 16.86 -1.43
N LEU A 161 -2.96 15.69 -1.11
CA LEU A 161 -2.12 15.45 0.07
C LEU A 161 -0.64 15.71 -0.16
N LEU A 162 -0.16 15.40 -1.36
CA LEU A 162 1.26 15.54 -1.68
C LEU A 162 1.71 17.00 -1.68
N VAL A 163 2.91 17.21 -1.15
CA VAL A 163 3.64 18.47 -1.37
C VAL A 163 4.07 18.56 -2.83
N LYS A 164 4.48 19.75 -3.27
CA LYS A 164 5.12 19.91 -4.58
C LYS A 164 6.31 18.94 -4.70
N ASP A 165 6.43 18.26 -5.83
CA ASP A 165 7.42 17.20 -6.13
C ASP A 165 7.32 15.97 -5.23
N GLY A 166 6.25 15.84 -4.45
CA GLY A 166 5.94 14.65 -3.67
C GLY A 166 5.71 13.43 -4.55
N VAL A 167 5.93 12.26 -3.98
CA VAL A 167 5.92 10.97 -4.70
C VAL A 167 4.70 10.16 -4.31
N LEU A 168 4.05 9.57 -5.31
CA LEU A 168 3.05 8.52 -5.15
C LEU A 168 3.65 7.20 -5.63
N ALA A 169 3.65 6.18 -4.77
CA ALA A 169 4.03 4.81 -5.08
C ALA A 169 2.78 3.92 -4.98
N LEU A 170 2.44 3.22 -6.07
CA LEU A 170 1.26 2.37 -6.16
C LEU A 170 1.60 0.97 -6.62
N GLU A 171 1.02 -0.03 -5.97
CA GLU A 171 0.90 -1.37 -6.51
C GLU A 171 -0.36 -1.49 -7.37
N HIS A 172 -0.33 -2.29 -8.42
CA HIS A 172 -1.46 -2.55 -9.32
C HIS A 172 -1.40 -3.96 -9.91
N GLY A 173 -2.51 -4.44 -10.45
CA GLY A 173 -2.55 -5.70 -11.19
C GLY A 173 -1.73 -5.64 -12.47
N TYR A 174 -1.05 -6.72 -12.82
CA TYR A 174 -0.10 -6.77 -13.94
C TYR A 174 -0.69 -6.37 -15.30
N HIS A 175 -2.00 -6.49 -15.50
CA HIS A 175 -2.70 -6.03 -16.71
C HIS A 175 -3.11 -4.56 -16.68
N GLN A 176 -2.96 -3.88 -15.53
CA GLN A 176 -3.54 -2.54 -15.32
C GLN A 176 -2.56 -1.39 -15.63
N ARG A 177 -1.26 -1.67 -15.83
CA ARG A 177 -0.19 -0.66 -16.04
C ARG A 177 -0.63 0.52 -16.91
N ASN A 178 -1.08 0.24 -18.14
CA ASN A 178 -1.40 1.32 -19.10
C ASN A 178 -2.59 2.17 -18.64
N LYS A 179 -3.60 1.54 -18.04
CA LYS A 179 -4.79 2.24 -17.53
C LYS A 179 -4.43 3.10 -16.34
N VAL A 180 -3.59 2.60 -15.40
CA VAL A 180 -3.15 3.36 -14.23
C VAL A 180 -2.24 4.51 -14.64
N CYS A 181 -1.33 4.33 -15.60
CA CYS A 181 -0.54 5.42 -16.17
C CYS A 181 -1.42 6.51 -16.78
N GLN A 182 -2.47 6.13 -17.52
CA GLN A 182 -3.40 7.11 -18.10
C GLN A 182 -4.15 7.89 -17.02
N ILE A 183 -4.64 7.22 -15.97
CA ILE A 183 -5.29 7.87 -14.84
C ILE A 183 -4.34 8.88 -14.18
N LEU A 184 -3.08 8.52 -13.95
CA LEU A 184 -2.08 9.43 -13.39
C LEU A 184 -1.86 10.67 -14.25
N VAL A 185 -1.77 10.50 -15.59
CA VAL A 185 -1.65 11.61 -16.54
C VAL A 185 -2.88 12.52 -16.46
N ASP A 186 -4.08 11.95 -16.43
CA ASP A 186 -5.35 12.69 -16.36
C ASP A 186 -5.46 13.52 -15.07
N TYR A 187 -4.90 13.02 -13.96
CA TYR A 187 -4.80 13.75 -12.69
C TYR A 187 -3.58 14.68 -12.58
N GLY A 188 -2.78 14.82 -13.65
CA GLY A 188 -1.70 15.80 -13.74
C GLY A 188 -0.38 15.37 -13.13
N TYR A 189 -0.20 14.09 -12.83
CA TYR A 189 1.08 13.56 -12.39
C TYR A 189 2.11 13.56 -13.53
N LYS A 190 3.39 13.68 -13.16
CA LYS A 190 4.54 13.70 -14.06
C LYS A 190 5.57 12.65 -13.65
N ASN A 191 6.58 12.47 -14.50
CA ASN A 191 7.69 11.54 -14.23
C ASN A 191 7.20 10.15 -13.79
N ILE A 192 6.20 9.63 -14.53
CA ILE A 192 5.62 8.32 -14.26
C ILE A 192 6.64 7.25 -14.65
N GLN A 193 7.02 6.43 -13.70
CA GLN A 193 7.94 5.32 -13.86
C GLN A 193 7.23 4.02 -13.49
N THR A 194 7.47 2.97 -14.24
CA THR A 194 6.86 1.65 -14.01
C THR A 194 7.94 0.63 -13.75
N PHE A 195 7.67 -0.27 -12.81
CA PHE A 195 8.59 -1.31 -12.41
C PHE A 195 7.88 -2.66 -12.43
N ASP A 196 8.64 -3.68 -12.75
CA ASP A 196 8.19 -5.06 -12.71
C ASP A 196 8.57 -5.68 -11.35
N ASP A 197 7.80 -6.67 -10.91
CA ASP A 197 8.15 -7.50 -9.78
C ASP A 197 9.30 -8.47 -10.12
N LEU A 198 9.79 -9.22 -9.13
CA LEU A 198 10.87 -10.20 -9.34
C LEU A 198 10.50 -11.30 -10.35
N GLY A 199 9.22 -11.50 -10.61
CA GLY A 199 8.70 -12.40 -11.64
C GLY A 199 8.63 -11.79 -13.04
N GLY A 200 9.07 -10.52 -13.22
CA GLY A 200 9.02 -9.78 -14.48
C GLY A 200 7.63 -9.33 -14.90
N LYS A 201 6.68 -9.24 -13.95
CA LYS A 201 5.33 -8.74 -14.21
C LYS A 201 5.19 -7.28 -13.76
N PRO A 202 4.53 -6.42 -14.56
CA PRO A 202 4.23 -5.06 -14.14
C PRO A 202 3.51 -5.03 -12.80
N ARG A 203 4.05 -4.30 -11.84
CA ARG A 203 3.49 -4.30 -10.49
C ARG A 203 3.45 -2.94 -9.82
N ILE A 204 4.44 -2.10 -10.05
CA ILE A 204 4.63 -0.87 -9.28
C ILE A 204 4.71 0.32 -10.22
N ILE A 205 4.09 1.41 -9.81
CA ILE A 205 4.19 2.71 -10.47
C ILE A 205 4.63 3.75 -9.45
N LEU A 206 5.63 4.55 -9.82
CA LEU A 206 5.95 5.81 -9.17
C LEU A 206 5.53 6.98 -10.04
N ALA A 207 4.96 8.01 -9.42
CA ALA A 207 4.62 9.25 -10.09
C ALA A 207 4.90 10.45 -9.19
N ARG A 208 5.24 11.60 -9.77
CA ARG A 208 5.47 12.85 -9.02
C ARG A 208 4.35 13.84 -9.26
N PHE A 209 3.93 14.49 -8.18
CA PHE A 209 2.99 15.61 -8.24
C PHE A 209 3.77 16.93 -8.34
N GLN A 210 3.51 17.74 -9.40
CA GLN A 210 4.18 19.01 -9.67
C GLN A 210 3.23 20.20 -9.58
#